data_6b5ee3fae44af4e9829afeddfd848123
#
_entry.id   6b5ee3fae44af4e9829afeddfd848123
#
_cell.length_a   1.000
_cell.length_b   1.000
_cell.length_c   1.000
_cell.angle_alpha   90.00
_cell.angle_beta   90.00
_cell.angle_gamma   90.00
#
_symmetry.space_group_name_H-M   'P 1'
#
loop_
_entity.id
_entity.type
_entity.pdbx_description
1 polymer ?
#
loop_
_entity_poly.entity_id
_entity_poly.type
_entity_poly.pdbx_seq_one_letter_code
_entity_poly.pdbx_strand_id
1 'polypeptide(L)'
;MKSVIYTRTAATVLRRHANRAKLIRTKIAQYAEDASSQVNNVKSLVGVAAKRLRVGDFRVIFTETNDTITILDIGPRGGIYE
;
A
#
# COMPACT_ATOMS: atom_id res chain seq x y z
N MET A 1 -10.29 -8.73 10.02
CA MET A 1 -9.72 -7.61 9.27
C MET A 1 -8.53 -7.04 10.01
N LYS A 2 -7.42 -6.81 9.33
CA LYS A 2 -6.23 -6.22 9.95
C LYS A 2 -6.41 -4.72 10.10
N SER A 3 -5.77 -4.16 11.14
CA SER A 3 -5.69 -2.71 11.30
C SER A 3 -4.74 -2.12 10.24
N VAL A 4 -5.04 -0.93 9.77
CA VAL A 4 -4.20 -0.23 8.80
C VAL A 4 -3.68 1.06 9.41
N ILE A 5 -2.37 1.24 9.39
CA ILE A 5 -1.70 2.42 9.91
C ILE A 5 -0.99 3.11 8.75
N TYR A 6 -1.18 4.42 8.62
CA TYR A 6 -0.50 5.24 7.62
C TYR A 6 0.61 6.03 8.29
N THR A 7 1.85 5.87 7.81
CA THR A 7 2.94 6.71 8.26
C THR A 7 2.71 8.15 7.80
N ARG A 8 3.44 9.09 8.40
CA ARG A 8 3.37 10.50 7.99
C ARG A 8 3.70 10.66 6.51
N THR A 9 4.72 9.96 6.03
CA THR A 9 5.11 9.98 4.63
C THR A 9 3.96 9.54 3.73
N ALA A 10 3.34 8.40 4.04
CA ALA A 10 2.23 7.88 3.25
C ALA A 10 1.02 8.83 3.27
N ALA A 11 0.68 9.34 4.45
CA ALA A 11 -0.44 10.27 4.58
C ALA A 11 -0.22 11.55 3.79
N THR A 12 1.02 12.06 3.78
CA THR A 12 1.37 13.27 3.02
C THR A 12 1.19 13.04 1.53
N VAL A 13 1.65 11.89 1.02
CA VAL A 13 1.49 11.56 -0.41
C VAL A 13 0.01 11.46 -0.78
N LEU A 14 -0.81 10.84 0.06
CA LEU A 14 -2.25 10.76 -0.20
C LEU A 14 -2.89 12.14 -0.31
N ARG A 15 -2.48 13.09 0.54
CA ARG A 15 -2.99 14.45 0.45
C ARG A 15 -2.59 15.14 -0.86
N ARG A 16 -1.38 14.86 -1.34
CA ARG A 16 -0.90 15.42 -2.62
C ARG A 16 -1.63 14.85 -3.83
N HIS A 17 -2.15 13.64 -3.70
CA HIS A 17 -2.84 12.94 -4.78
C HIS A 17 -4.30 12.70 -4.41
N ALA A 18 -4.99 13.75 -3.99
CA ALA A 18 -6.34 13.66 -3.44
C ALA A 18 -7.32 12.97 -4.39
N ASN A 19 -7.16 13.16 -5.69
CA ASN A 19 -8.03 12.54 -6.70
C ASN A 19 -7.82 11.02 -6.82
N ARG A 20 -6.72 10.49 -6.27
CA ARG A 20 -6.43 9.05 -6.26
C ARG A 20 -6.55 8.44 -4.87
N ALA A 21 -6.60 9.28 -3.84
CA ALA A 21 -6.55 8.81 -2.45
C ALA A 21 -7.66 7.82 -2.13
N LYS A 22 -8.88 8.07 -2.60
CA LYS A 22 -10.01 7.18 -2.33
C LYS A 22 -9.77 5.78 -2.91
N LEU A 23 -9.31 5.70 -4.15
CA LEU A 23 -9.03 4.42 -4.79
C LEU A 23 -7.92 3.69 -4.05
N ILE A 24 -6.84 4.38 -3.71
CA ILE A 24 -5.71 3.79 -3.00
C ILE A 24 -6.16 3.25 -1.64
N ARG A 25 -6.90 4.04 -0.86
CA ARG A 25 -7.41 3.61 0.45
C ARG A 25 -8.35 2.42 0.31
N THR A 26 -9.21 2.42 -0.70
CA THR A 26 -10.14 1.31 -0.94
C THR A 26 -9.39 0.00 -1.21
N LYS A 27 -8.35 0.05 -2.04
CA LYS A 27 -7.57 -1.15 -2.35
C LYS A 27 -6.80 -1.67 -1.13
N ILE A 28 -6.26 -0.77 -0.32
CA ILE A 28 -5.59 -1.14 0.92
C ILE A 28 -6.59 -1.81 1.87
N ALA A 29 -7.78 -1.23 2.01
CA ALA A 29 -8.81 -1.80 2.87
C ALA A 29 -9.27 -3.18 2.39
N GLN A 30 -9.41 -3.37 1.07
CA GLN A 30 -9.76 -4.68 0.51
C GLN A 30 -8.69 -5.72 0.83
N TYR A 31 -7.41 -5.35 0.73
CA TYR A 31 -6.33 -6.25 1.09
C TYR A 31 -6.35 -6.58 2.59
N ALA A 32 -6.59 -5.59 3.43
CA ALA A 32 -6.65 -5.78 4.88
C ALA A 32 -7.79 -6.72 5.29
N GLU A 33 -8.90 -6.65 4.58
CA GLU A 33 -10.06 -7.48 4.84
C GLU A 33 -9.88 -8.90 4.30
N ASP A 34 -9.33 -9.02 3.09
CA ASP A 34 -9.08 -10.30 2.43
C ASP A 34 -7.89 -10.18 1.49
N ALA A 35 -6.74 -10.68 1.94
CA ALA A 35 -5.50 -10.59 1.16
C ALA A 35 -5.62 -11.25 -0.22
N SER A 36 -6.42 -12.31 -0.33
CA SER A 36 -6.58 -13.02 -1.60
C SER A 36 -7.25 -12.16 -2.66
N SER A 37 -8.00 -11.13 -2.28
CA SER A 37 -8.65 -10.22 -3.21
C SER A 37 -7.66 -9.43 -4.07
N GLN A 38 -6.41 -9.31 -3.61
CA GLN A 38 -5.37 -8.53 -4.28
C GLN A 38 -4.14 -9.35 -4.63
N VAL A 39 -4.28 -10.68 -4.74
CA VAL A 39 -3.15 -11.61 -4.91
C VAL A 39 -2.31 -11.25 -6.15
N ASN A 40 -2.93 -10.78 -7.22
CA ASN A 40 -2.22 -10.44 -8.45
C ASN A 40 -1.55 -9.06 -8.40
N ASN A 41 -1.83 -8.27 -7.36
CA ASN A 41 -1.34 -6.91 -7.24
C ASN A 41 -0.32 -6.73 -6.12
N VAL A 42 -0.02 -7.80 -5.36
CA VAL A 42 0.89 -7.75 -4.23
C VAL A 42 2.11 -8.61 -4.49
N LYS A 43 3.29 -8.04 -4.27
CA LYS A 43 4.56 -8.78 -4.38
C LYS A 43 5.47 -8.43 -3.23
N SER A 44 6.24 -9.41 -2.77
CA SER A 44 7.30 -9.16 -1.79
C SER A 44 8.46 -8.46 -2.46
N LEU A 45 9.06 -7.50 -1.76
CA LEU A 45 10.24 -6.81 -2.27
C LEU A 45 11.50 -7.59 -1.94
N VAL A 46 12.42 -7.63 -2.89
CA VAL A 46 13.69 -8.35 -2.71
C VAL A 46 14.59 -7.54 -1.78
N GLY A 47 15.13 -8.22 -0.77
CA GLY A 47 16.13 -7.62 0.12
C GLY A 47 15.56 -6.76 1.24
N VAL A 48 14.26 -6.62 1.36
CA VAL A 48 13.63 -5.86 2.44
C VAL A 48 12.41 -6.61 2.95
N ALA A 49 12.07 -6.39 4.22
CA ALA A 49 10.92 -7.03 4.86
C ALA A 49 9.63 -6.24 4.58
N ALA A 50 9.37 -5.95 3.31
CA ALA A 50 8.23 -5.16 2.90
C ALA A 50 7.60 -5.75 1.66
N LYS A 51 6.34 -5.36 1.41
CA LYS A 51 5.57 -5.77 0.25
C LYS A 51 5.14 -4.55 -0.54
N ARG A 52 4.78 -4.77 -1.80
CA ARG A 52 4.28 -3.75 -2.70
C ARG A 52 2.89 -4.11 -3.16
N LEU A 53 1.94 -3.18 -3.01
CA LEU A 53 0.60 -3.29 -3.58
C LEU A 53 0.49 -2.34 -4.75
N ARG A 54 0.11 -2.86 -5.90
CA ARG A 54 -0.10 -2.05 -7.10
C ARG A 54 -1.54 -1.55 -7.13
N VAL A 55 -1.70 -0.23 -7.31
CA VAL A 55 -3.00 0.42 -7.43
C VAL A 55 -2.96 1.37 -8.63
N GLY A 56 -3.44 0.89 -9.79
CA GLY A 56 -3.33 1.67 -11.03
C GLY A 56 -1.88 2.03 -11.32
N ASP A 57 -1.58 3.31 -11.44
CA ASP A 57 -0.23 3.81 -11.68
C ASP A 57 0.57 4.05 -10.40
N PHE A 58 0.00 3.71 -9.24
CA PHE A 58 0.65 3.92 -7.96
C PHE A 58 1.15 2.62 -7.35
N ARG A 59 2.17 2.75 -6.50
CA ARG A 59 2.71 1.67 -5.69
C ARG A 59 2.54 2.01 -4.22
N VAL A 60 2.10 1.06 -3.44
CA VAL A 60 1.97 1.20 -1.98
C VAL A 60 2.96 0.24 -1.34
N ILE A 61 3.88 0.77 -0.55
CA ILE A 61 4.89 -0.02 0.15
C ILE A 61 4.45 -0.19 1.59
N PHE A 62 4.39 -1.41 2.06
CA PHE A 62 3.87 -1.69 3.39
C PHE A 62 4.56 -2.88 4.05
N THR A 63 4.52 -2.92 5.37
CA THR A 63 4.88 -4.09 6.15
C THR A 63 3.61 -4.66 6.75
N GLU A 64 3.68 -5.94 7.12
CA GLU A 64 2.49 -6.65 7.57
C GLU A 64 2.84 -7.60 8.69
N THR A 65 2.06 -7.57 9.76
CA THR A 65 2.09 -8.56 10.83
C THR A 65 0.77 -9.33 10.82
N ASN A 66 0.54 -10.18 11.83
CA ASN A 66 -0.71 -10.96 11.90
C ASN A 66 -1.95 -10.07 12.04
N ASP A 67 -1.81 -8.86 12.60
CA ASP A 67 -2.96 -8.00 12.90
C ASP A 67 -2.83 -6.58 12.39
N THR A 68 -1.68 -6.20 11.80
CA THR A 68 -1.46 -4.81 11.39
C THR A 68 -0.76 -4.72 10.05
N ILE A 69 -1.23 -3.78 9.22
CA ILE A 69 -0.58 -3.37 7.98
C ILE A 69 -0.12 -1.93 8.17
N THR A 70 1.18 -1.69 8.01
CA THR A 70 1.76 -0.35 8.14
C THR A 70 2.18 0.15 6.76
N ILE A 71 1.52 1.20 6.30
CA ILE A 71 1.81 1.80 4.98
C ILE A 71 3.01 2.73 5.13
N LEU A 72 4.14 2.32 4.56
CA LEU A 72 5.40 3.05 4.69
C LEU A 72 5.51 4.20 3.70
N ASP A 73 5.09 3.97 2.46
CA ASP A 73 5.21 4.97 1.41
C ASP A 73 4.24 4.67 0.30
N ILE A 74 3.93 5.69 -0.49
CA ILE A 74 3.06 5.59 -1.66
C ILE A 74 3.67 6.47 -2.73
N GLY A 75 3.72 5.99 -3.96
CA GLY A 75 4.26 6.78 -5.04
C GLY A 75 3.85 6.30 -6.41
N PRO A 76 4.03 7.14 -7.43
CA PRO A 76 3.75 6.74 -8.81
C PRO A 76 4.69 5.63 -9.25
N ARG A 77 4.25 4.87 -10.24
CA ARG A 77 5.06 3.85 -10.87
C ARG A 77 6.39 4.44 -11.35
N GLY A 78 7.48 3.74 -11.08
CA GLY A 78 8.82 4.18 -11.47
C GLY A 78 9.46 5.16 -10.49
N GLY A 79 8.73 5.64 -9.49
CA GLY A 79 9.21 6.61 -8.53
C GLY A 79 9.52 6.05 -7.16
N ILE A 80 9.31 4.74 -6.94
CA ILE A 80 9.44 4.16 -5.61
C ILE A 80 9.70 2.65 -5.71
N TYR A 81 10.79 2.18 -5.17
CA TYR A 81 11.14 0.75 -5.05
C TYR A 81 10.84 -0.08 -6.32
N GLU A 82 11.27 0.36 -7.46
CA GLU A 82 11.11 -0.37 -8.72
C GLU A 82 12.25 -1.40 -8.98
#